data_b276befb343a0d36a80efa04d31fffcd
#
_entry.id   b276befb343a0d36a80efa04d31fffcd
#
_cell.length_a   1.000
_cell.length_b   1.000
_cell.length_c   1.000
_cell.angle_alpha   90.00
_cell.angle_beta   90.00
_cell.angle_gamma   90.00
#
_symmetry.space_group_name_H-M   'P 1'
#
loop_
_entity.id
_entity.type
_entity.pdbx_description
1 polymer ?
#
loop_
_entity_poly.entity_id
_entity_poly.type
_entity_poly.pdbx_seq_one_letter_code
_entity_poly.pdbx_strand_id
1 'polypeptide(L)'
;VLEGGDPIVIANAEGSRTTPSVVAFAKDGEVLVGEVAKRQAITNPGRTIRSVKRQMGTDWKQDIDDKDYTAQEISARTLQKLKRDAEAYLGTAVDRAVITVPAYFDDAQRTATKEAGQIAGLEVLRIINEPTAAALAYGLDKDGADQTILVFDLGGGTFDVSVLEIGDGVFEVKATHGDTKLGGDDWDQAVIDWLVTSFRNDHGVDLAADAMAAQRLKEAA
;
A
#
# COMPACT_ATOMS: atom_id res chain seq x y z
N VAL A 1 13.77 -9.27 -3.44
CA VAL A 1 14.68 -9.72 -4.51
C VAL A 1 15.04 -11.18 -4.33
N LEU A 2 15.51 -11.83 -5.39
CA LEU A 2 16.02 -13.21 -5.34
C LEU A 2 17.55 -13.14 -5.31
N GLU A 3 18.17 -13.68 -4.26
CA GLU A 3 19.62 -13.70 -4.10
C GLU A 3 20.07 -15.09 -3.72
N GLY A 4 21.03 -15.67 -4.49
CA GLY A 4 21.49 -17.02 -4.26
C GLY A 4 20.45 -18.15 -4.40
N GLY A 5 19.30 -17.84 -4.99
CA GLY A 5 18.16 -18.76 -5.11
C GLY A 5 17.08 -18.58 -4.05
N ASP A 6 17.33 -17.78 -3.01
CA ASP A 6 16.38 -17.51 -1.93
C ASP A 6 15.78 -16.10 -2.03
N PRO A 7 14.48 -15.93 -1.70
CA PRO A 7 13.85 -14.64 -1.64
C PRO A 7 14.31 -13.86 -0.39
N ILE A 8 14.81 -12.65 -0.59
CA ILE A 8 15.30 -11.77 0.48
C ILE A 8 14.50 -10.48 0.50
N VAL A 9 14.08 -10.07 1.69
CA VAL A 9 13.50 -8.75 1.93
C VAL A 9 14.64 -7.75 2.15
N ILE A 10 14.86 -6.86 1.20
CA ILE A 10 15.88 -5.81 1.29
C ILE A 10 15.37 -4.62 2.10
N ALA A 11 16.30 -3.92 2.75
CA ALA A 11 16.00 -2.64 3.38
C ALA A 11 15.87 -1.54 2.30
N ASN A 12 14.97 -0.59 2.54
CA ASN A 12 14.87 0.62 1.73
C ASN A 12 15.98 1.62 2.11
N ALA A 13 16.04 2.77 1.43
CA ALA A 13 17.03 3.80 1.68
C ALA A 13 17.00 4.35 3.13
N GLU A 14 15.86 4.24 3.81
CA GLU A 14 15.67 4.63 5.21
C GLU A 14 16.03 3.53 6.22
N GLY A 15 16.49 2.37 5.74
CA GLY A 15 16.86 1.22 6.58
C GLY A 15 15.69 0.33 7.01
N SER A 16 14.46 0.61 6.57
CA SER A 16 13.27 -0.18 6.89
C SER A 16 13.03 -1.28 5.85
N ARG A 17 12.46 -2.41 6.29
CA ARG A 17 12.00 -3.49 5.39
C ARG A 17 10.60 -3.26 4.81
N THR A 18 9.93 -2.19 5.24
CA THR A 18 8.63 -1.76 4.73
C THR A 18 8.71 -0.31 4.28
N THR A 19 7.95 0.04 3.25
CA THR A 19 7.85 1.40 2.72
C THR A 19 6.40 1.84 2.82
N PRO A 20 6.07 2.89 3.60
CA PRO A 20 4.72 3.41 3.64
C PRO A 20 4.20 3.81 2.26
N SER A 21 2.97 3.42 1.92
CA SER A 21 2.31 3.82 0.67
C SER A 21 1.78 5.26 0.79
N VAL A 22 2.70 6.21 0.99
CA VAL A 22 2.43 7.65 1.10
C VAL A 22 3.24 8.38 0.05
N VAL A 23 2.58 9.24 -0.71
CA VAL A 23 3.21 10.07 -1.75
C VAL A 23 2.89 11.52 -1.47
N ALA A 24 3.90 12.39 -1.50
CA ALA A 24 3.71 13.81 -1.32
C ALA A 24 4.42 14.62 -2.41
N PHE A 25 3.82 15.73 -2.77
CA PHE A 25 4.37 16.68 -3.73
C PHE A 25 4.85 17.91 -2.98
N ALA A 26 6.16 18.10 -2.93
CA ALA A 26 6.77 19.28 -2.31
C ALA A 26 6.53 20.53 -3.18
N LYS A 27 6.68 21.72 -2.57
CA LYS A 27 6.41 23.01 -3.26
C LYS A 27 7.42 23.31 -4.37
N ASP A 28 8.61 22.73 -4.32
CA ASP A 28 9.66 22.83 -5.33
C ASP A 28 9.52 21.83 -6.48
N GLY A 29 8.45 21.02 -6.46
CA GLY A 29 8.13 20.00 -7.47
C GLY A 29 8.76 18.64 -7.20
N GLU A 30 9.51 18.45 -6.09
CA GLU A 30 10.00 17.14 -5.70
C GLU A 30 8.86 16.22 -5.29
N VAL A 31 8.94 14.93 -5.68
CA VAL A 31 8.00 13.89 -5.28
C VAL A 31 8.63 13.03 -4.20
N LEU A 32 8.10 13.14 -2.99
CA LEU A 32 8.51 12.37 -1.83
C LEU A 32 7.67 11.10 -1.73
N VAL A 33 8.27 9.98 -1.32
CA VAL A 33 7.58 8.69 -1.18
C VAL A 33 8.02 7.98 0.08
N GLY A 34 7.10 7.31 0.73
CA GLY A 34 7.38 6.49 1.90
C GLY A 34 7.48 7.31 3.18
N GLU A 35 8.46 7.00 4.00
CA GLU A 35 8.63 7.59 5.32
C GLU A 35 8.87 9.11 5.27
N VAL A 36 9.65 9.59 4.29
CA VAL A 36 9.88 11.03 4.10
C VAL A 36 8.58 11.78 3.76
N ALA A 37 7.73 11.18 2.91
CA ALA A 37 6.42 11.74 2.59
C ALA A 37 5.51 11.76 3.83
N LYS A 38 5.53 10.70 4.64
CA LYS A 38 4.76 10.60 5.87
C LYS A 38 5.15 11.68 6.88
N ARG A 39 6.44 11.86 7.12
CA ARG A 39 6.95 12.83 8.11
C ARG A 39 6.62 14.29 7.80
N GLN A 40 6.58 14.68 6.53
CA GLN A 40 6.27 16.07 6.14
C GLN A 40 4.76 16.33 6.00
N ALA A 41 3.91 15.32 6.13
CA ALA A 41 2.47 15.41 5.91
C ALA A 41 1.78 16.47 6.80
N ILE A 42 2.27 16.70 8.03
CA ILE A 42 1.73 17.75 8.93
C ILE A 42 1.79 19.12 8.28
N THR A 43 2.91 19.43 7.61
CA THR A 43 3.14 20.74 7.00
C THR A 43 2.63 20.84 5.57
N ASN A 44 2.22 19.72 4.98
CA ASN A 44 1.79 19.62 3.58
C ASN A 44 0.62 18.63 3.37
N PRO A 45 -0.45 18.73 4.18
CA PRO A 45 -1.53 17.72 4.16
C PRO A 45 -2.28 17.69 2.83
N GLY A 46 -2.55 18.84 2.20
CA GLY A 46 -3.30 18.92 0.95
C GLY A 46 -2.56 18.34 -0.28
N ARG A 47 -1.25 18.12 -0.17
CA ARG A 47 -0.41 17.58 -1.24
C ARG A 47 0.20 16.22 -0.87
N THR A 48 -0.31 15.59 0.18
CA THR A 48 0.12 14.27 0.66
C THR A 48 -1.02 13.26 0.49
N ILE A 49 -0.79 12.24 -0.33
CA ILE A 49 -1.77 11.24 -0.71
C ILE A 49 -1.45 9.94 0.02
N ARG A 50 -2.47 9.38 0.68
CA ARG A 50 -2.41 8.11 1.41
C ARG A 50 -3.47 7.15 0.88
N SER A 51 -3.29 5.86 1.14
CA SER A 51 -4.31 4.81 0.90
C SER A 51 -4.88 4.80 -0.52
N VAL A 52 -4.07 5.22 -1.52
CA VAL A 52 -4.49 5.30 -2.92
C VAL A 52 -4.89 3.92 -3.49
N LYS A 53 -4.46 2.83 -2.87
CA LYS A 53 -4.85 1.45 -3.23
C LYS A 53 -6.38 1.28 -3.25
N ARG A 54 -7.11 1.99 -2.38
CA ARG A 54 -8.59 2.00 -2.34
C ARG A 54 -9.24 2.61 -3.58
N GLN A 55 -8.47 3.35 -4.38
CA GLN A 55 -8.95 4.05 -5.58
C GLN A 55 -8.55 3.34 -6.88
N MET A 56 -7.82 2.24 -6.81
CA MET A 56 -7.42 1.48 -7.99
C MET A 56 -8.64 0.96 -8.74
N GLY A 57 -8.62 1.10 -10.07
CA GLY A 57 -9.71 0.68 -10.95
C GLY A 57 -10.91 1.65 -11.00
N THR A 58 -10.82 2.80 -10.33
CA THR A 58 -11.86 3.85 -10.39
C THR A 58 -11.40 5.04 -11.25
N ASP A 59 -12.29 5.99 -11.47
CA ASP A 59 -12.03 7.26 -12.15
C ASP A 59 -11.48 8.36 -11.21
N TRP A 60 -11.07 7.97 -9.99
CA TRP A 60 -10.49 8.89 -9.01
C TRP A 60 -9.27 9.61 -9.55
N LYS A 61 -9.21 10.91 -9.26
CA LYS A 61 -8.07 11.77 -9.56
C LYS A 61 -7.79 12.71 -8.40
N GLN A 62 -6.54 13.12 -8.29
CA GLN A 62 -6.07 14.15 -7.38
C GLN A 62 -5.44 15.28 -8.18
N ASP A 63 -6.01 16.47 -8.05
CA ASP A 63 -5.39 17.69 -8.58
C ASP A 63 -4.21 18.12 -7.70
N ILE A 64 -3.05 18.31 -8.32
CA ILE A 64 -1.85 18.88 -7.70
C ILE A 64 -1.23 19.83 -8.73
N ASP A 65 -1.21 21.12 -8.43
CA ASP A 65 -0.64 22.16 -9.28
C ASP A 65 -1.23 22.17 -10.69
N ASP A 66 -2.57 22.18 -10.77
CA ASP A 66 -3.33 22.17 -12.03
C ASP A 66 -3.08 20.92 -12.89
N LYS A 67 -2.58 19.84 -12.30
CA LYS A 67 -2.41 18.55 -12.94
C LYS A 67 -3.16 17.46 -12.19
N ASP A 68 -4.04 16.78 -12.93
CA ASP A 68 -4.76 15.59 -12.45
C ASP A 68 -3.84 14.37 -12.45
N TYR A 69 -3.72 13.73 -11.29
CA TYR A 69 -3.02 12.45 -11.12
C TYR A 69 -4.02 11.34 -10.84
N THR A 70 -3.94 10.25 -11.60
CA THR A 70 -4.74 9.04 -11.40
C THR A 70 -4.20 8.18 -10.26
N ALA A 71 -5.00 7.22 -9.78
CA ALA A 71 -4.56 6.26 -8.78
C ALA A 71 -3.34 5.45 -9.24
N GLN A 72 -3.29 5.08 -10.53
CA GLN A 72 -2.16 4.38 -11.14
C GLN A 72 -0.87 5.21 -11.10
N GLU A 73 -0.95 6.50 -11.46
CA GLU A 73 0.21 7.40 -11.45
C GLU A 73 0.76 7.61 -10.03
N ILE A 74 -0.11 7.76 -9.03
CA ILE A 74 0.31 7.87 -7.62
C ILE A 74 0.92 6.56 -7.13
N SER A 75 0.28 5.42 -7.40
CA SER A 75 0.81 4.09 -7.04
C SER A 75 2.16 3.81 -7.71
N ALA A 76 2.34 4.27 -8.95
CA ALA A 76 3.60 4.15 -9.67
C ALA A 76 4.76 4.85 -8.96
N ARG A 77 4.52 5.96 -8.22
CA ARG A 77 5.57 6.63 -7.43
C ARG A 77 6.13 5.73 -6.33
N THR A 78 5.24 4.97 -5.66
CA THR A 78 5.67 3.98 -4.67
C THR A 78 6.50 2.86 -5.33
N LEU A 79 6.04 2.33 -6.46
CA LEU A 79 6.76 1.28 -7.19
C LEU A 79 8.11 1.78 -7.71
N GLN A 80 8.20 3.04 -8.19
CA GLN A 80 9.45 3.67 -8.61
C GLN A 80 10.45 3.78 -7.45
N LYS A 81 9.99 4.10 -6.23
CA LYS A 81 10.86 4.10 -5.05
C LYS A 81 11.38 2.70 -4.76
N LEU A 82 10.50 1.69 -4.72
CA LEU A 82 10.89 0.31 -4.47
C LEU A 82 11.87 -0.20 -5.53
N LYS A 83 11.68 0.17 -6.80
CA LYS A 83 12.61 -0.12 -7.89
C LYS A 83 13.98 0.48 -7.61
N ARG A 84 14.06 1.79 -7.31
CA ARG A 84 15.33 2.47 -7.00
C ARG A 84 16.04 1.88 -5.79
N ASP A 85 15.29 1.54 -4.73
CA ASP A 85 15.86 0.91 -3.53
C ASP A 85 16.44 -0.47 -3.85
N ALA A 86 15.75 -1.25 -4.70
CA ALA A 86 16.24 -2.55 -5.18
C ALA A 86 17.48 -2.41 -6.07
N GLU A 87 17.49 -1.44 -6.98
CA GLU A 87 18.64 -1.15 -7.85
C GLU A 87 19.87 -0.71 -7.04
N ALA A 88 19.65 0.12 -6.02
CA ALA A 88 20.72 0.56 -5.11
C ALA A 88 21.32 -0.62 -4.32
N TYR A 89 20.47 -1.55 -3.87
CA TYR A 89 20.92 -2.75 -3.15
C TYR A 89 21.69 -3.73 -4.06
N LEU A 90 21.12 -4.01 -5.24
CA LEU A 90 21.66 -5.01 -6.17
C LEU A 90 22.85 -4.50 -7.00
N GLY A 91 23.02 -3.17 -7.11
CA GLY A 91 24.05 -2.56 -7.98
C GLY A 91 23.78 -2.76 -9.48
N THR A 92 22.55 -3.10 -9.86
CA THR A 92 22.15 -3.36 -11.25
C THR A 92 20.71 -2.89 -11.49
N ALA A 93 20.36 -2.68 -12.77
CA ALA A 93 19.00 -2.30 -13.14
C ALA A 93 17.97 -3.39 -12.78
N VAL A 94 16.80 -2.97 -12.32
CA VAL A 94 15.64 -3.82 -12.04
C VAL A 94 14.53 -3.42 -12.99
N ASP A 95 14.27 -4.24 -13.98
CA ASP A 95 13.29 -3.99 -15.06
C ASP A 95 12.02 -4.84 -14.95
N ARG A 96 12.01 -5.88 -14.11
CA ARG A 96 10.90 -6.83 -13.99
C ARG A 96 10.42 -6.98 -12.57
N ALA A 97 9.09 -7.19 -12.41
CA ALA A 97 8.50 -7.41 -11.10
C ALA A 97 7.29 -8.35 -11.16
N VAL A 98 7.04 -9.03 -10.04
CA VAL A 98 5.74 -9.62 -9.70
C VAL A 98 5.10 -8.67 -8.69
N ILE A 99 3.83 -8.32 -8.88
CA ILE A 99 3.10 -7.41 -8.00
C ILE A 99 1.92 -8.16 -7.38
N THR A 100 1.69 -7.95 -6.10
CA THR A 100 0.59 -8.59 -5.38
C THR A 100 -0.61 -7.67 -5.27
N VAL A 101 -1.81 -8.28 -5.27
CA VAL A 101 -3.10 -7.60 -5.08
C VAL A 101 -3.99 -8.42 -4.16
N PRO A 102 -4.96 -7.81 -3.47
CA PRO A 102 -6.00 -8.53 -2.75
C PRO A 102 -6.69 -9.57 -3.62
N ALA A 103 -7.08 -10.70 -3.03
CA ALA A 103 -7.71 -11.78 -3.79
C ALA A 103 -9.04 -11.38 -4.43
N TYR A 104 -9.78 -10.45 -3.82
CA TYR A 104 -11.06 -9.93 -4.32
C TYR A 104 -10.94 -8.79 -5.35
N PHE A 105 -9.72 -8.31 -5.67
CA PHE A 105 -9.56 -7.29 -6.71
C PHE A 105 -10.15 -7.80 -8.01
N ASP A 106 -11.01 -6.98 -8.62
CA ASP A 106 -11.59 -7.23 -9.94
C ASP A 106 -10.58 -6.96 -11.07
N ASP A 107 -11.00 -7.23 -12.30
CA ASP A 107 -10.14 -7.08 -13.48
C ASP A 107 -9.72 -5.62 -13.71
N ALA A 108 -10.57 -4.64 -13.38
CA ALA A 108 -10.23 -3.22 -13.52
C ALA A 108 -9.13 -2.83 -12.53
N GLN A 109 -9.23 -3.27 -11.27
CA GLN A 109 -8.24 -3.03 -10.23
C GLN A 109 -6.89 -3.72 -10.53
N ARG A 110 -6.94 -4.97 -11.04
CA ARG A 110 -5.74 -5.72 -11.46
C ARG A 110 -5.06 -5.04 -12.66
N THR A 111 -5.84 -4.60 -13.63
CA THR A 111 -5.34 -3.87 -14.80
C THR A 111 -4.68 -2.55 -14.37
N ALA A 112 -5.35 -1.76 -13.54
CA ALA A 112 -4.81 -0.52 -13.01
C ALA A 112 -3.50 -0.74 -12.22
N THR A 113 -3.39 -1.84 -11.46
CA THR A 113 -2.16 -2.20 -10.74
C THR A 113 -1.03 -2.56 -11.71
N LYS A 114 -1.34 -3.29 -12.79
CA LYS A 114 -0.37 -3.59 -13.85
C LYS A 114 0.11 -2.31 -14.56
N GLU A 115 -0.81 -1.41 -14.87
CA GLU A 115 -0.50 -0.09 -15.45
C GLU A 115 0.41 0.73 -14.54
N ALA A 116 0.16 0.75 -13.23
CA ALA A 116 1.03 1.41 -12.26
C ALA A 116 2.47 0.86 -12.32
N GLY A 117 2.63 -0.46 -12.45
CA GLY A 117 3.93 -1.09 -12.65
C GLY A 117 4.62 -0.64 -13.94
N GLN A 118 3.87 -0.56 -15.04
CA GLN A 118 4.38 -0.09 -16.34
C GLN A 118 4.79 1.39 -16.29
N ILE A 119 3.97 2.25 -15.67
CA ILE A 119 4.30 3.68 -15.45
C ILE A 119 5.56 3.81 -14.59
N ALA A 120 5.79 2.89 -13.66
CA ALA A 120 7.01 2.84 -12.84
C ALA A 120 8.26 2.38 -13.63
N GLY A 121 8.10 1.97 -14.88
CA GLY A 121 9.18 1.44 -15.73
C GLY A 121 9.54 0.00 -15.40
N LEU A 122 8.53 -0.82 -15.03
CA LEU A 122 8.66 -2.24 -14.76
C LEU A 122 7.88 -3.06 -15.79
N GLU A 123 8.48 -4.13 -16.28
CA GLU A 123 7.76 -5.23 -16.91
C GLU A 123 7.08 -6.05 -15.80
N VAL A 124 5.75 -6.00 -15.75
CA VAL A 124 4.97 -6.76 -14.78
C VAL A 124 4.80 -8.19 -15.29
N LEU A 125 5.61 -9.10 -14.77
CA LEU A 125 5.61 -10.51 -15.18
C LEU A 125 4.30 -11.20 -14.79
N ARG A 126 3.79 -10.90 -13.61
CA ARG A 126 2.54 -11.47 -13.10
C ARG A 126 1.93 -10.59 -12.00
N ILE A 127 0.61 -10.58 -11.95
CA ILE A 127 -0.17 -10.14 -10.78
C ILE A 127 -0.59 -11.41 -10.05
N ILE A 128 -0.30 -11.50 -8.74
CA ILE A 128 -0.68 -12.64 -7.89
C ILE A 128 -1.49 -12.16 -6.69
N ASN A 129 -2.24 -13.07 -6.08
CA ASN A 129 -3.04 -12.74 -4.89
C ASN A 129 -2.14 -12.61 -3.65
N GLU A 130 -2.38 -11.58 -2.83
CA GLU A 130 -1.66 -11.35 -1.56
C GLU A 130 -1.70 -12.57 -0.62
N PRO A 131 -2.84 -13.25 -0.40
CA PRO A 131 -2.87 -14.42 0.46
C PRO A 131 -2.04 -15.60 -0.09
N THR A 132 -1.96 -15.75 -1.42
CA THR A 132 -1.06 -16.74 -2.05
C THR A 132 0.39 -16.39 -1.82
N ALA A 133 0.75 -15.11 -1.98
CA ALA A 133 2.12 -14.65 -1.72
C ALA A 133 2.52 -14.81 -0.25
N ALA A 134 1.60 -14.55 0.68
CA ALA A 134 1.83 -14.76 2.11
C ALA A 134 2.06 -16.24 2.45
N ALA A 135 1.26 -17.15 1.89
CA ALA A 135 1.42 -18.59 2.07
C ALA A 135 2.78 -19.08 1.52
N LEU A 136 3.19 -18.63 0.34
CA LEU A 136 4.49 -18.92 -0.25
C LEU A 136 5.64 -18.38 0.61
N ALA A 137 5.53 -17.15 1.09
CA ALA A 137 6.55 -16.54 1.95
C ALA A 137 6.70 -17.26 3.30
N TYR A 138 5.63 -17.86 3.80
CA TYR A 138 5.66 -18.69 5.01
C TYR A 138 6.29 -20.08 4.77
N GLY A 139 6.47 -20.48 3.51
CA GLY A 139 7.11 -21.74 3.12
C GLY A 139 6.17 -22.95 3.09
N LEU A 140 4.87 -22.71 3.01
CA LEU A 140 3.86 -23.79 2.98
C LEU A 140 3.91 -24.67 1.72
N ASP A 141 4.58 -24.22 0.67
CA ASP A 141 4.84 -24.99 -0.54
C ASP A 141 5.87 -26.12 -0.34
N LYS A 142 6.65 -26.07 0.76
CA LYS A 142 7.77 -26.97 1.03
C LYS A 142 7.37 -28.19 1.87
N ASP A 143 6.23 -28.15 2.54
CA ASP A 143 5.84 -29.20 3.49
C ASP A 143 5.25 -30.46 2.83
N GLY A 144 4.92 -30.43 1.54
CA GLY A 144 4.48 -31.58 0.74
C GLY A 144 3.20 -32.27 1.20
N ALA A 145 2.50 -31.72 2.20
CA ALA A 145 1.24 -32.22 2.70
C ALA A 145 0.06 -31.35 2.22
N ASP A 146 -1.06 -31.97 1.92
CA ASP A 146 -2.29 -31.24 1.64
C ASP A 146 -2.74 -30.49 2.88
N GLN A 147 -2.94 -29.17 2.74
CA GLN A 147 -3.31 -28.30 3.85
C GLN A 147 -4.43 -27.35 3.43
N THR A 148 -5.34 -27.11 4.36
CA THR A 148 -6.29 -25.99 4.26
C THR A 148 -5.89 -24.93 5.26
N ILE A 149 -5.62 -23.72 4.77
CA ILE A 149 -5.17 -22.59 5.59
C ILE A 149 -6.13 -21.42 5.50
N LEU A 150 -6.17 -20.63 6.56
CA LEU A 150 -6.85 -19.34 6.57
C LEU A 150 -5.80 -18.24 6.65
N VAL A 151 -5.82 -17.34 5.68
CA VAL A 151 -5.02 -16.11 5.69
C VAL A 151 -5.92 -14.97 6.13
N PHE A 152 -5.52 -14.30 7.23
CA PHE A 152 -6.20 -13.15 7.79
C PHE A 152 -5.27 -11.94 7.61
N ASP A 153 -5.61 -11.08 6.66
CA ASP A 153 -4.82 -9.90 6.30
C ASP A 153 -5.57 -8.62 6.66
N LEU A 154 -5.11 -7.94 7.71
CA LEU A 154 -5.66 -6.68 8.15
C LEU A 154 -4.61 -5.59 7.96
N GLY A 155 -4.74 -4.88 6.87
CA GLY A 155 -3.86 -3.78 6.51
C GLY A 155 -4.32 -2.41 7.03
N GLY A 156 -3.62 -1.36 6.61
CA GLY A 156 -4.02 0.02 6.91
C GLY A 156 -5.27 0.47 6.14
N GLY A 157 -5.48 -0.07 4.93
CA GLY A 157 -6.55 0.37 4.03
C GLY A 157 -7.58 -0.70 3.68
N THR A 158 -7.26 -1.98 3.80
CA THR A 158 -8.11 -3.10 3.40
C THR A 158 -8.04 -4.22 4.41
N PHE A 159 -9.13 -4.98 4.51
CA PHE A 159 -9.22 -6.20 5.29
C PHE A 159 -9.58 -7.37 4.39
N ASP A 160 -8.81 -8.45 4.47
CA ASP A 160 -8.96 -9.65 3.67
C ASP A 160 -8.90 -10.91 4.53
N VAL A 161 -9.84 -11.83 4.29
CA VAL A 161 -9.79 -13.20 4.80
C VAL A 161 -9.92 -14.15 3.63
N SER A 162 -8.96 -15.06 3.48
CA SER A 162 -8.96 -16.05 2.40
C SER A 162 -8.72 -17.45 2.94
N VAL A 163 -9.50 -18.42 2.44
CA VAL A 163 -9.25 -19.84 2.66
C VAL A 163 -8.58 -20.40 1.42
N LEU A 164 -7.40 -21.00 1.61
CA LEU A 164 -6.62 -21.62 0.56
C LEU A 164 -6.48 -23.12 0.84
N GLU A 165 -6.57 -23.93 -0.22
CA GLU A 165 -6.08 -25.30 -0.24
C GLU A 165 -4.72 -25.34 -0.91
N ILE A 166 -3.81 -26.08 -0.30
CA ILE A 166 -2.45 -26.29 -0.80
C ILE A 166 -2.28 -27.79 -0.97
N GLY A 167 -1.98 -28.23 -2.18
CA GLY A 167 -1.71 -29.63 -2.49
C GLY A 167 -0.89 -29.75 -3.77
N ASP A 168 0.04 -30.67 -3.82
CA ASP A 168 0.93 -30.92 -4.97
C ASP A 168 1.64 -29.67 -5.50
N GLY A 169 1.96 -28.70 -4.63
CA GLY A 169 2.56 -27.40 -5.02
C GLY A 169 1.59 -26.43 -5.69
N VAL A 170 0.30 -26.72 -5.69
CA VAL A 170 -0.77 -25.85 -6.20
C VAL A 170 -1.44 -25.12 -5.05
N PHE A 171 -1.65 -23.81 -5.22
CA PHE A 171 -2.40 -22.97 -4.30
C PHE A 171 -3.75 -22.62 -4.92
N GLU A 172 -4.83 -23.10 -4.33
CA GLU A 172 -6.19 -22.80 -4.78
C GLU A 172 -6.89 -21.91 -3.74
N VAL A 173 -7.38 -20.75 -4.16
CA VAL A 173 -8.23 -19.91 -3.31
C VAL A 173 -9.65 -20.46 -3.35
N LYS A 174 -10.11 -21.06 -2.26
CA LYS A 174 -11.44 -21.69 -2.15
C LYS A 174 -12.53 -20.68 -1.81
N ALA A 175 -12.20 -19.71 -0.99
CA ALA A 175 -13.10 -18.63 -0.61
C ALA A 175 -12.30 -17.40 -0.23
N THR A 176 -12.85 -16.23 -0.52
CA THR A 176 -12.33 -14.95 -0.05
C THR A 176 -13.49 -14.07 0.38
N HIS A 177 -13.26 -13.30 1.44
CA HIS A 177 -14.17 -12.27 1.90
C HIS A 177 -13.32 -11.13 2.49
N GLY A 178 -13.90 -9.94 2.58
CA GLY A 178 -13.19 -8.80 3.15
C GLY A 178 -13.96 -7.51 2.95
N ASP A 179 -13.30 -6.42 3.30
CA ASP A 179 -13.81 -5.07 3.09
C ASP A 179 -12.69 -4.19 2.51
N THR A 180 -12.92 -3.66 1.32
CA THR A 180 -11.98 -2.79 0.59
C THR A 180 -11.79 -1.42 1.23
N LYS A 181 -12.59 -1.09 2.23
CA LYS A 181 -12.60 0.20 2.93
C LYS A 181 -12.49 0.06 4.45
N LEU A 182 -12.02 -1.09 4.95
CA LEU A 182 -11.78 -1.35 6.35
C LEU A 182 -10.29 -1.63 6.59
N GLY A 183 -9.69 -0.90 7.51
CA GLY A 183 -8.30 -1.07 7.90
C GLY A 183 -7.91 -0.12 9.03
N GLY A 184 -6.64 -0.08 9.39
CA GLY A 184 -6.11 0.80 10.43
C GLY A 184 -6.50 2.27 10.27
N ASP A 185 -6.57 2.76 9.02
CA ASP A 185 -6.99 4.14 8.73
C ASP A 185 -8.40 4.47 9.24
N ASP A 186 -9.31 3.50 9.28
CA ASP A 186 -10.70 3.71 9.73
C ASP A 186 -10.76 3.72 11.25
N TRP A 187 -9.94 2.94 11.93
CA TRP A 187 -9.81 3.01 13.39
C TRP A 187 -9.15 4.30 13.84
N ASP A 188 -8.06 4.71 13.16
CA ASP A 188 -7.45 6.02 13.41
C ASP A 188 -8.51 7.12 13.25
N GLN A 189 -9.34 7.06 12.19
CA GLN A 189 -10.39 8.05 11.97
C GLN A 189 -11.43 8.07 13.09
N ALA A 190 -11.85 6.91 13.60
CA ALA A 190 -12.78 6.83 14.72
C ALA A 190 -12.20 7.49 15.99
N VAL A 191 -10.90 7.29 16.26
CA VAL A 191 -10.18 7.95 17.36
C VAL A 191 -10.11 9.47 17.13
N ILE A 192 -9.79 9.90 15.92
CA ILE A 192 -9.75 11.32 15.55
C ILE A 192 -11.11 11.99 15.78
N ASP A 193 -12.19 11.38 15.30
CA ASP A 193 -13.54 11.92 15.42
C ASP A 193 -13.96 12.06 16.89
N TRP A 194 -13.58 11.09 17.71
CA TRP A 194 -13.80 11.16 19.15
C TRP A 194 -13.01 12.30 19.79
N LEU A 195 -11.71 12.44 19.47
CA LEU A 195 -10.85 13.51 19.97
C LEU A 195 -11.38 14.90 19.57
N VAL A 196 -11.74 15.09 18.31
CA VAL A 196 -12.31 16.35 17.79
C VAL A 196 -13.60 16.70 18.54
N THR A 197 -14.48 15.71 18.72
CA THR A 197 -15.76 15.91 19.42
C THR A 197 -15.55 16.27 20.88
N SER A 198 -14.68 15.56 21.59
CA SER A 198 -14.38 15.83 23.00
C SER A 198 -13.77 17.21 23.18
N PHE A 199 -12.76 17.56 22.36
CA PHE A 199 -12.12 18.86 22.43
C PHE A 199 -13.07 20.02 22.14
N ARG A 200 -13.95 19.86 21.15
CA ARG A 200 -14.99 20.84 20.82
C ARG A 200 -15.96 21.05 21.99
N ASN A 201 -16.37 19.98 22.68
CA ASN A 201 -17.25 20.06 23.83
C ASN A 201 -16.60 20.80 25.01
N ASP A 202 -15.31 20.56 25.26
CA ASP A 202 -14.57 21.11 26.38
C ASP A 202 -14.10 22.56 26.15
N HIS A 203 -13.76 22.88 24.90
CA HIS A 203 -13.05 24.13 24.56
C HIS A 203 -13.77 25.01 23.53
N GLY A 204 -14.86 24.52 22.92
CA GLY A 204 -15.62 25.25 21.90
C GLY A 204 -14.87 25.42 20.56
N VAL A 205 -13.75 24.70 20.35
CA VAL A 205 -12.89 24.81 19.14
C VAL A 205 -12.99 23.55 18.32
N ASP A 206 -13.16 23.71 17.00
CA ASP A 206 -13.17 22.61 16.04
C ASP A 206 -11.79 22.39 15.45
N LEU A 207 -11.09 21.35 15.93
CA LEU A 207 -9.75 20.99 15.43
C LEU A 207 -9.77 20.47 13.99
N ALA A 208 -10.90 19.97 13.49
CA ALA A 208 -11.01 19.48 12.11
C ALA A 208 -11.00 20.62 11.09
N ALA A 209 -11.29 21.87 11.50
CA ALA A 209 -11.23 23.03 10.64
C ALA A 209 -9.81 23.51 10.31
N ASP A 210 -8.80 23.04 11.06
CA ASP A 210 -7.39 23.35 10.82
C ASP A 210 -6.67 22.11 10.29
N ALA A 211 -6.16 22.20 9.04
CA ALA A 211 -5.51 21.08 8.37
C ALA A 211 -4.26 20.56 9.09
N MET A 212 -3.51 21.44 9.79
CA MET A 212 -2.33 21.04 10.56
C MET A 212 -2.74 20.32 11.84
N ALA A 213 -3.78 20.82 12.54
CA ALA A 213 -4.32 20.15 13.73
C ALA A 213 -4.88 18.78 13.36
N ALA A 214 -5.68 18.67 12.29
CA ALA A 214 -6.22 17.41 11.78
C ALA A 214 -5.10 16.39 11.46
N GLN A 215 -4.02 16.83 10.80
CA GLN A 215 -2.89 15.96 10.50
C GLN A 215 -2.14 15.50 11.77
N ARG A 216 -1.99 16.38 12.78
CA ARG A 216 -1.39 16.00 14.07
C ARG A 216 -2.24 15.00 14.83
N LEU A 217 -3.58 15.16 14.78
CA LEU A 217 -4.50 14.16 15.32
C LEU A 217 -4.33 12.81 14.63
N LYS A 218 -4.18 12.80 13.29
CA LYS A 218 -3.92 11.59 12.50
C LYS A 218 -2.62 10.88 12.90
N GLU A 219 -1.61 11.63 13.31
CA GLU A 219 -0.34 11.03 13.75
C GLU A 219 -0.37 10.52 15.19
N ALA A 220 -1.26 11.08 16.01
CA ALA A 220 -1.44 10.67 17.40
C ALA A 220 -2.39 9.49 17.55
N ALA A 221 -3.31 9.28 16.60
CA ALA A 221 -4.26 8.18 16.59
C ALA A 221 -3.64 6.87 16.12
#